data_81f66f2c70ef7e0f6bf73cbb3115c6c8
#
_entry.id   81f66f2c70ef7e0f6bf73cbb3115c6c8
#
_cell.length_a   1.000
_cell.length_b   1.000
_cell.length_c   1.000
_cell.angle_alpha   90.00
_cell.angle_beta   90.00
_cell.angle_gamma   90.00
#
_symmetry.space_group_name_H-M   'P 1'
#
loop_
_entity.id
_entity.type
_entity.pdbx_description
1 polymer ?
#
loop_
_entity_poly.entity_id
_entity_poly.type
_entity_poly.pdbx_seq_one_letter_code
_entity_poly.pdbx_strand_id
1 'polypeptide(L)'
;MDPKLEEAQAPVDRARAVLIYDGTCGLCQGGVSWISRRAVRGHLEFLPCQAAERRARYPWMDERACLQAMQLILPDGRVLAGDAAIPEILRRMRRWRWLASAFRLPGVEVLAPLLYGWVARHRYQISCMLGRPRR
;
A
#
# COMPACT_ATOMS: atom_id res chain seq x y z
N MET A 1 -31.07 -11.20 -7.61
CA MET A 1 -29.87 -10.59 -7.04
C MET A 1 -28.70 -10.84 -7.99
N ASP A 2 -27.99 -9.79 -8.35
CA ASP A 2 -26.85 -9.91 -9.24
C ASP A 2 -25.68 -10.47 -8.43
N PRO A 3 -25.05 -11.60 -8.86
CA PRO A 3 -23.88 -12.17 -8.16
C PRO A 3 -22.75 -11.18 -7.97
N LYS A 4 -22.59 -10.24 -8.88
CA LYS A 4 -21.58 -9.17 -8.77
C LYS A 4 -21.88 -8.18 -7.65
N LEU A 5 -23.14 -7.97 -7.32
CA LEU A 5 -23.55 -7.13 -6.20
C LEU A 5 -23.39 -7.85 -4.87
N GLU A 6 -23.55 -9.17 -4.87
CA GLU A 6 -23.28 -9.99 -3.69
C GLU A 6 -21.78 -10.10 -3.41
N GLU A 7 -20.94 -10.16 -4.46
CA GLU A 7 -19.47 -10.11 -4.28
C GLU A 7 -19.02 -8.74 -3.74
N ALA A 8 -19.70 -7.67 -4.14
CA ALA A 8 -19.44 -6.32 -3.61
C ALA A 8 -19.93 -6.16 -2.17
N GLN A 9 -20.88 -6.99 -1.76
CA GLN A 9 -21.45 -7.02 -0.40
C GLN A 9 -21.00 -8.25 0.41
N ALA A 10 -20.21 -9.14 -0.21
CA ALA A 10 -19.56 -10.19 0.54
C ALA A 10 -18.88 -9.55 1.76
N PRO A 11 -19.00 -10.15 2.95
CA PRO A 11 -18.40 -9.55 4.12
C PRO A 11 -16.99 -9.15 3.78
N VAL A 12 -16.77 -7.85 3.82
CA VAL A 12 -15.44 -7.28 3.65
C VAL A 12 -14.55 -8.16 4.50
N ASP A 13 -13.76 -8.99 3.86
CA ASP A 13 -12.91 -9.90 4.57
C ASP A 13 -12.20 -9.06 5.63
N ARG A 14 -12.53 -9.28 6.89
CA ARG A 14 -12.07 -8.45 8.00
C ARG A 14 -10.54 -8.34 8.05
N ALA A 15 -9.87 -9.19 7.28
CA ALA A 15 -8.42 -9.18 7.13
C ALA A 15 -7.94 -8.39 5.92
N ARG A 16 -8.82 -8.05 4.95
CA ARG A 16 -8.42 -7.43 3.67
C ARG A 16 -8.23 -5.92 3.80
N ALA A 17 -7.03 -5.46 3.50
CA ALA A 17 -6.71 -4.05 3.39
C ALA A 17 -6.48 -3.67 1.92
N VAL A 18 -6.69 -2.40 1.58
CA VAL A 18 -6.48 -1.88 0.22
C VAL A 18 -5.27 -0.97 0.22
N LEU A 19 -4.25 -1.32 -0.57
CA LEU A 19 -3.07 -0.51 -0.75
C LEU A 19 -3.20 0.34 -2.00
N ILE A 20 -3.22 1.65 -1.82
CA ILE A 20 -3.29 2.63 -2.91
C ILE A 20 -1.89 3.19 -3.13
N TYR A 21 -1.41 3.10 -4.36
CA TYR A 21 -0.04 3.44 -4.73
C TYR A 21 0.01 4.23 -6.03
N ASP A 22 1.15 4.90 -6.27
CA ASP A 22 1.39 5.61 -7.53
C ASP A 22 1.65 4.61 -8.67
N GLY A 23 0.68 4.44 -9.55
CA GLY A 23 0.75 3.50 -10.66
C GLY A 23 1.74 3.89 -11.75
N THR A 24 2.28 5.11 -11.73
CA THR A 24 3.29 5.58 -12.70
C THR A 24 4.72 5.48 -12.19
N CYS A 25 4.90 5.20 -10.91
CA CYS A 25 6.21 5.08 -10.27
C CYS A 25 6.75 3.66 -10.43
N GLY A 26 7.89 3.50 -11.10
CA GLY A 26 8.52 2.18 -11.29
C GLY A 26 8.92 1.50 -9.99
N LEU A 27 9.41 2.27 -9.01
CA LEU A 27 9.74 1.76 -7.67
C LEU A 27 8.48 1.27 -6.95
N CYS A 28 7.39 2.02 -7.01
CA CYS A 28 6.12 1.64 -6.40
C CYS A 28 5.55 0.38 -7.05
N GLN A 29 5.56 0.30 -8.37
CA GLN A 29 5.12 -0.89 -9.12
C GLN A 29 5.94 -2.11 -8.76
N GLY A 30 7.25 -1.97 -8.66
CA GLY A 30 8.15 -3.04 -8.26
C GLY A 30 7.90 -3.51 -6.84
N GLY A 31 7.70 -2.58 -5.92
CA GLY A 31 7.36 -2.87 -4.52
C GLY A 31 6.03 -3.61 -4.40
N VAL A 32 5.01 -3.15 -5.09
CA VAL A 32 3.70 -3.79 -5.13
C VAL A 32 3.79 -5.21 -5.70
N SER A 33 4.52 -5.38 -6.79
CA SER A 33 4.73 -6.71 -7.39
C SER A 33 5.44 -7.65 -6.41
N TRP A 34 6.45 -7.18 -5.72
CA TRP A 34 7.17 -7.94 -4.71
C TRP A 34 6.26 -8.35 -3.55
N ILE A 35 5.48 -7.41 -3.03
CA ILE A 35 4.53 -7.63 -1.93
C ILE A 35 3.42 -8.60 -2.37
N SER A 36 2.85 -8.41 -3.56
CA SER A 36 1.74 -9.23 -4.04
C SER A 36 2.08 -10.72 -4.14
N ARG A 37 3.33 -11.03 -4.47
CA ARG A 37 3.80 -12.41 -4.54
C ARG A 37 3.97 -13.06 -3.16
N ARG A 38 4.12 -12.27 -2.10
CA ARG A 38 4.39 -12.73 -0.74
C ARG A 38 3.23 -12.52 0.22
N ALA A 39 2.24 -11.74 -0.17
CA ALA A 39 1.06 -11.51 0.65
C ALA A 39 0.21 -12.76 0.78
N VAL A 40 -0.42 -12.92 1.94
CA VAL A 40 -1.43 -13.95 2.14
C VAL A 40 -2.62 -13.64 1.23
N ARG A 41 -3.06 -14.65 0.47
CA ARG A 41 -4.14 -14.47 -0.49
C ARG A 41 -5.39 -13.89 0.19
N GLY A 42 -5.98 -12.87 -0.40
CA GLY A 42 -7.18 -12.21 0.10
C GLY A 42 -6.95 -11.18 1.20
N HIS A 43 -5.72 -10.99 1.69
CA HIS A 43 -5.43 -10.04 2.76
C HIS A 43 -5.05 -8.65 2.27
N LEU A 44 -4.58 -8.52 1.03
CA LEU A 44 -4.23 -7.24 0.41
C LEU A 44 -4.84 -7.12 -0.98
N GLU A 45 -5.38 -5.96 -1.26
CA GLU A 45 -5.79 -5.52 -2.59
C GLU A 45 -4.91 -4.35 -3.00
N PHE A 46 -4.52 -4.31 -4.28
CA PHE A 46 -3.64 -3.26 -4.80
C PHE A 46 -4.40 -2.43 -5.82
N LEU A 47 -4.41 -1.11 -5.62
CA LEU A 47 -5.19 -0.19 -6.44
C LEU A 47 -4.35 1.03 -6.78
N PRO A 48 -4.08 1.30 -8.09
CA PRO A 48 -3.36 2.51 -8.47
C PRO A 48 -4.14 3.78 -8.12
N CYS A 49 -3.44 4.80 -7.65
CA CYS A 49 -4.04 6.09 -7.32
C CYS A 49 -4.81 6.69 -8.51
N GLN A 50 -4.28 6.51 -9.72
CA GLN A 50 -4.85 7.06 -10.96
C GLN A 50 -6.02 6.25 -11.52
N ALA A 51 -6.30 5.08 -10.98
CA ALA A 51 -7.37 4.21 -11.49
C ALA A 51 -8.75 4.84 -11.28
N ALA A 52 -9.61 4.70 -12.28
CA ALA A 52 -11.01 5.15 -12.18
C ALA A 52 -11.74 4.47 -11.02
N GLU A 53 -11.43 3.21 -10.76
CA GLU A 53 -11.99 2.45 -9.63
C GLU A 53 -11.63 3.08 -8.29
N ARG A 54 -10.40 3.60 -8.14
CA ARG A 54 -9.99 4.30 -6.92
C ARG A 54 -10.86 5.54 -6.70
N ARG A 55 -11.06 6.33 -7.75
CA ARG A 55 -11.89 7.54 -7.67
C ARG A 55 -13.35 7.21 -7.36
N ALA A 56 -13.85 6.11 -7.89
CA ALA A 56 -15.24 5.67 -7.65
C ALA A 56 -15.43 5.12 -6.23
N ARG A 57 -14.48 4.34 -5.73
CA ARG A 57 -14.58 3.70 -4.40
C ARG A 57 -14.18 4.65 -3.27
N TYR A 58 -13.19 5.51 -3.50
CA TYR A 58 -12.64 6.41 -2.47
C TYR A 58 -12.57 7.84 -2.99
N PRO A 59 -13.72 8.47 -3.30
CA PRO A 59 -13.73 9.83 -3.86
C PRO A 59 -13.23 10.89 -2.88
N TRP A 60 -13.25 10.59 -1.58
CA TRP A 60 -12.77 11.47 -0.53
C TRP A 60 -11.23 11.53 -0.45
N MET A 61 -10.54 10.60 -1.09
CA MET A 61 -9.08 10.56 -1.04
C MET A 61 -8.49 11.57 -2.01
N ASP A 62 -7.66 12.48 -1.49
CA ASP A 62 -6.94 13.45 -2.29
C ASP A 62 -5.90 12.74 -3.16
N GLU A 63 -5.97 12.96 -4.47
CA GLU A 63 -5.04 12.37 -5.43
C GLU A 63 -3.60 12.79 -5.16
N ARG A 64 -3.38 14.06 -4.76
CA ARG A 64 -2.06 14.54 -4.39
C ARG A 64 -1.48 13.77 -3.21
N ALA A 65 -2.29 13.50 -2.20
CA ALA A 65 -1.86 12.75 -1.02
C ALA A 65 -1.42 11.32 -1.37
N CYS A 66 -2.19 10.63 -2.21
CA CYS A 66 -1.84 9.25 -2.58
C CYS A 66 -0.66 9.17 -3.58
N LEU A 67 -0.37 10.26 -4.29
CA LEU A 67 0.84 10.35 -5.12
C LEU A 67 2.10 10.66 -4.30
N GLN A 68 1.95 11.36 -3.17
CA GLN A 68 3.07 11.68 -2.30
C GLN A 68 3.51 10.50 -1.45
N ALA A 69 2.56 9.70 -0.98
CA ALA A 69 2.82 8.54 -0.14
C ALA A 69 1.74 7.48 -0.36
N MET A 70 2.12 6.22 -0.31
CA MET A 70 1.14 5.14 -0.39
C MET A 70 0.14 5.24 0.76
N GLN A 71 -1.09 4.85 0.48
CA GLN A 71 -2.18 4.86 1.44
C GLN A 71 -2.68 3.44 1.64
N LEU A 72 -2.80 3.01 2.88
CA LEU A 72 -3.37 1.71 3.20
C LEU A 72 -4.69 1.92 3.93
N ILE A 73 -5.77 1.43 3.33
CA ILE A 73 -7.10 1.48 3.92
C ILE A 73 -7.35 0.15 4.62
N LEU A 74 -7.46 0.19 5.94
CA LEU A 74 -7.71 -0.99 6.75
C LEU A 74 -9.19 -1.40 6.68
N PRO A 75 -9.50 -2.66 7.00
CA PRO A 75 -10.89 -3.13 6.98
C PRO A 75 -11.83 -2.36 7.90
N ASP A 76 -11.32 -1.75 8.95
CA ASP A 76 -12.10 -0.92 9.88
C ASP A 76 -12.28 0.53 9.40
N GLY A 77 -11.76 0.88 8.23
CA GLY A 77 -11.85 2.21 7.63
C GLY A 77 -10.72 3.16 7.95
N ARG A 78 -9.80 2.81 8.84
CA ARG A 78 -8.63 3.64 9.13
C ARG A 78 -7.70 3.70 7.92
N VAL A 79 -7.10 4.87 7.69
CA VAL A 79 -6.15 5.09 6.61
C VAL A 79 -4.77 5.33 7.21
N LEU A 80 -3.81 4.53 6.78
CA LEU A 80 -2.42 4.67 7.17
C LEU A 80 -1.60 5.13 5.96
N ALA A 81 -0.83 6.20 6.14
CA ALA A 81 -0.02 6.76 5.06
C ALA A 81 1.46 6.47 5.28
N GLY A 82 2.18 6.20 4.20
CA GLY A 82 3.63 6.07 4.21
C GLY A 82 4.14 4.97 5.13
N ASP A 83 5.06 5.33 6.00
CA ASP A 83 5.72 4.40 6.92
C ASP A 83 4.77 3.74 7.92
N ALA A 84 3.69 4.42 8.29
CA ALA A 84 2.68 3.88 9.19
C ALA A 84 1.97 2.64 8.61
N ALA A 85 1.92 2.53 7.27
CA ALA A 85 1.31 1.41 6.58
C ALA A 85 2.20 0.15 6.61
N ILE A 86 3.50 0.29 6.75
CA ILE A 86 4.46 -0.81 6.59
C ILE A 86 4.20 -1.96 7.57
N PRO A 87 4.02 -1.73 8.89
CA PRO A 87 3.77 -2.83 9.82
C PRO A 87 2.51 -3.63 9.46
N GLU A 88 1.45 -2.95 9.02
CA GLU A 88 0.21 -3.60 8.64
C GLU A 88 0.35 -4.42 7.35
N ILE A 89 1.17 -3.95 6.41
CA ILE A 89 1.50 -4.71 5.21
C ILE A 89 2.29 -5.96 5.59
N LEU A 90 3.30 -5.83 6.44
CA LEU A 90 4.14 -6.94 6.88
C LEU A 90 3.34 -8.02 7.61
N ARG A 91 2.36 -7.64 8.41
CA ARG A 91 1.48 -8.59 9.09
C ARG A 91 0.69 -9.46 8.12
N ARG A 92 0.46 -8.98 6.90
CA ARG A 92 -0.30 -9.67 5.86
C ARG A 92 0.59 -10.44 4.89
N MET A 93 1.90 -10.50 5.16
CA MET A 93 2.89 -11.24 4.38
C MET A 93 3.29 -12.52 5.11
N ARG A 94 3.42 -13.64 4.38
CA ARG A 94 3.58 -14.98 4.96
C ARG A 94 4.80 -15.13 5.87
N ARG A 95 5.96 -14.63 5.45
CA ARG A 95 7.24 -14.84 6.15
C ARG A 95 7.75 -13.59 6.86
N TRP A 96 7.03 -12.48 6.74
CA TRP A 96 7.51 -11.17 7.18
C TRP A 96 6.73 -10.62 8.37
N ARG A 97 5.82 -11.42 8.95
CA ARG A 97 4.98 -11.00 10.09
C ARG A 97 5.80 -10.55 11.30
N TRP A 98 6.90 -11.24 11.55
CA TRP A 98 7.75 -10.92 12.69
C TRP A 98 8.40 -9.54 12.57
N LEU A 99 8.63 -9.05 11.36
CA LEU A 99 9.16 -7.70 11.15
C LEU A 99 8.17 -6.62 11.60
N ALA A 100 6.88 -6.87 11.59
CA ALA A 100 5.89 -5.93 12.10
C ALA A 100 6.14 -5.63 13.58
N SER A 101 6.57 -6.62 14.35
CA SER A 101 6.93 -6.43 15.75
C SER A 101 8.19 -5.57 15.92
N ALA A 102 9.13 -5.64 14.98
CA ALA A 102 10.34 -4.81 14.99
C ALA A 102 10.02 -3.31 14.88
N PHE A 103 8.93 -2.94 14.22
CA PHE A 103 8.50 -1.54 14.12
C PHE A 103 8.02 -0.94 15.44
N ARG A 104 7.82 -1.76 16.46
CA ARG A 104 7.47 -1.30 17.82
C ARG A 104 8.70 -0.92 18.66
N LEU A 105 9.90 -1.21 18.16
CA LEU A 105 11.13 -0.85 18.86
C LEU A 105 11.33 0.68 18.86
N PRO A 106 11.77 1.29 19.99
CA PRO A 106 11.84 2.75 20.10
C PRO A 106 12.68 3.44 19.02
N GLY A 107 13.81 2.85 18.62
CA GLY A 107 14.66 3.42 17.57
C GLY A 107 14.03 3.41 16.19
N VAL A 108 13.23 2.41 15.88
CA VAL A 108 12.60 2.23 14.57
C VAL A 108 11.47 3.25 14.37
N GLU A 109 10.74 3.61 15.40
CA GLU A 109 9.67 4.62 15.34
C GLU A 109 10.18 5.97 14.87
N VAL A 110 11.42 6.31 15.20
CA VAL A 110 12.05 7.57 14.77
C VAL A 110 12.66 7.43 13.37
N LEU A 111 13.32 6.30 13.09
CA LEU A 111 14.04 6.10 11.82
C LEU A 111 13.12 5.81 10.64
N ALA A 112 12.04 5.07 10.84
CA ALA A 112 11.16 4.66 9.75
C ALA A 112 10.53 5.85 9.01
N PRO A 113 9.96 6.88 9.68
CA PRO A 113 9.43 8.05 8.99
C PRO A 113 10.51 8.82 8.21
N LEU A 114 11.70 8.95 8.78
CA LEU A 114 12.81 9.65 8.13
C LEU A 114 13.29 8.92 6.88
N LEU A 115 13.47 7.61 6.98
CA LEU A 115 13.87 6.78 5.85
C LEU A 115 12.80 6.74 4.76
N TYR A 116 11.55 6.58 5.14
CA TYR A 116 10.45 6.59 4.20
C TYR A 116 10.36 7.93 3.46
N GLY A 117 10.45 9.04 4.18
CA GLY A 117 10.43 10.38 3.59
C GLY A 117 11.57 10.61 2.62
N TRP A 118 12.76 10.12 2.95
CA TRP A 118 13.92 10.21 2.05
C TRP A 118 13.69 9.41 0.77
N VAL A 119 13.25 8.16 0.88
CA VAL A 119 12.94 7.30 -0.27
C VAL A 119 11.82 7.89 -1.11
N ALA A 120 10.77 8.40 -0.49
CA ALA A 120 9.63 8.99 -1.19
C ALA A 120 10.04 10.22 -2.00
N ARG A 121 10.93 11.05 -1.46
CA ARG A 121 11.45 12.23 -2.19
C ARG A 121 12.36 11.85 -3.35
N HIS A 122 13.07 10.74 -3.27
CA HIS A 122 14.05 10.29 -4.26
C HIS A 122 13.54 9.12 -5.11
N ARG A 123 12.28 8.71 -4.97
CA ARG A 123 11.75 7.50 -5.60
C ARG A 123 11.87 7.48 -7.12
N TYR A 124 11.69 8.62 -7.78
CA TYR A 124 11.82 8.69 -9.23
C TYR A 124 13.27 8.55 -9.69
N GLN A 125 14.20 9.11 -8.94
CA GLN A 125 15.63 8.94 -9.18
C GLN A 125 16.07 7.48 -8.98
N ILE A 126 15.58 6.87 -7.91
CA ILE A 126 15.84 5.45 -7.62
C ILE A 126 15.27 4.57 -8.71
N SER A 127 14.06 4.88 -9.19
CA SER A 127 13.43 4.14 -10.31
C SER A 127 14.27 4.23 -11.57
N CYS A 128 14.82 5.39 -11.89
CA CYS A 128 15.71 5.59 -13.04
C CYS A 128 17.00 4.78 -12.89
N MET A 129 17.59 4.77 -11.69
CA MET A 129 18.79 3.99 -11.40
C MET A 129 18.57 2.49 -11.52
N LEU A 130 17.38 2.01 -11.18
CA LEU A 130 17.01 0.61 -11.30
C LEU A 130 16.62 0.21 -12.74
N GLY A 131 16.62 1.17 -13.69
CA GLY A 131 16.32 0.92 -15.08
C GLY A 131 14.89 0.50 -15.37
N ARG A 132 13.94 0.78 -14.47
CA ARG A 132 12.54 0.42 -14.65
C ARG A 132 11.81 1.52 -15.44
N PRO A 133 11.08 1.17 -16.50
CA PRO A 133 10.34 2.17 -17.27
C PRO A 133 9.20 2.75 -16.43
N ARG A 134 9.01 4.05 -16.58
CA ARG A 134 7.80 4.72 -16.08
C ARG A 134 6.63 4.39 -17.01
N ARG A 135 5.54 4.04 -16.45
CA ARG A 135 4.29 3.84 -17.20
C ARG A 135 3.19 4.71 -16.63
#